data_1c504f9ec43b6f9f150401741d92027a
#
_entry.id   1c504f9ec43b6f9f150401741d92027a
#
_cell.length_a   1.000
_cell.length_b   1.000
_cell.length_c   1.000
_cell.angle_alpha   90.00
_cell.angle_beta   90.00
_cell.angle_gamma   90.00
#
_symmetry.space_group_name_H-M   'P 1'
#
loop_
_entity.id
_entity.type
_entity.pdbx_description
1 polymer ?
#
loop_
_entity_poly.entity_id
_entity_poly.type
_entity_poly.pdbx_seq_one_letter_code
_entity_poly.pdbx_strand_id
1 'polypeptide(L)'
;MVGASAPSATVPVVETMASYKADYLDNPPPPYPRLSRQLGEEGTALLKVQVGPDGRALQVKLMSSTGYARLDEAAEATVAQWRFVAATRNGQAISSWVLVPIKFRILN
;
A
#
# COMPACT_ATOMS: atom_id res chain seq x y z
N MET A 1 -24.34 -19.03 32.53
CA MET A 1 -24.04 -18.57 32.06
C MET A 1 -23.65 -17.94 31.60
N VAL A 2 -23.82 -17.95 31.41
CA VAL A 2 -23.36 -17.46 30.80
C VAL A 2 -23.00 -16.67 30.49
N GLY A 3 -22.83 -16.52 30.39
CA GLY A 3 -22.26 -15.81 30.06
C GLY A 3 -21.94 -15.15 29.62
N ALA A 4 -21.84 -15.14 29.53
CA ALA A 4 -21.39 -14.53 29.12
C ALA A 4 -21.03 -13.77 28.67
N SER A 5 -21.03 -13.77 28.51
CA SER A 5 -20.61 -13.13 28.04
C SER A 5 -20.55 -12.12 27.72
N ALA A 6 -20.60 -11.88 27.65
CA ALA A 6 -20.54 -11.02 27.26
C ALA A 6 -20.21 -10.03 27.25
N PRO A 7 -20.22 -9.70 27.36
CA PRO A 7 -19.98 -8.68 27.11
C PRO A 7 -19.24 -7.90 27.04
N SER A 8 -18.99 -8.27 27.35
CA SER A 8 -18.27 -7.66 27.29
C SER A 8 -17.86 -6.89 26.60
N ALA A 9 -17.94 -7.19 26.13
CA ALA A 9 -17.54 -6.51 25.26
C ALA A 9 -17.98 -5.19 25.17
N THR A 10 -18.10 -4.66 26.00
CA THR A 10 -18.59 -3.33 26.07
C THR A 10 -17.53 -2.30 25.75
N VAL A 11 -16.28 -2.72 25.66
CA VAL A 11 -15.20 -1.82 25.28
C VAL A 11 -14.95 -1.97 23.80
N PRO A 12 -15.33 -0.98 22.98
CA PRO A 12 -15.09 -1.10 21.55
C PRO A 12 -13.61 -1.02 21.23
N VAL A 13 -13.21 -1.79 20.23
CA VAL A 13 -11.87 -1.71 19.69
C VAL A 13 -11.89 -0.65 18.62
N VAL A 14 -11.02 0.35 18.77
CA VAL A 14 -10.91 1.42 17.76
C VAL A 14 -9.72 1.10 16.88
N GLU A 15 -9.98 0.83 15.62
CA GLU A 15 -8.93 0.52 14.65
C GLU A 15 -8.98 1.48 13.49
N THR A 16 -7.80 1.84 12.99
CA THR A 16 -7.69 2.59 11.74
C THR A 16 -6.82 1.79 10.79
N MET A 17 -7.07 1.97 9.50
CA MET A 17 -6.35 1.25 8.45
C MET A 17 -5.09 2.00 8.06
N ALA A 18 -4.09 1.25 7.61
CA ALA A 18 -2.91 1.86 7.02
C ALA A 18 -3.31 2.62 5.76
N SER A 19 -2.57 3.67 5.44
CA SER A 19 -2.88 4.52 4.29
C SER A 19 -1.61 5.02 3.63
N TYR A 20 -1.68 5.23 2.31
CA TYR A 20 -0.61 5.84 1.53
C TYR A 20 -1.04 7.18 0.94
N LYS A 21 -2.23 7.65 1.28
CA LYS A 21 -2.85 8.80 0.59
C LYS A 21 -2.81 10.11 1.38
N ALA A 22 -2.22 10.12 2.56
CA ALA A 22 -2.15 11.37 3.31
C ALA A 22 -1.29 12.37 2.56
N ASP A 23 -1.79 13.60 2.42
CA ASP A 23 -1.12 14.62 1.60
C ASP A 23 0.30 14.91 2.05
N TYR A 24 0.55 14.84 3.36
CA TYR A 24 1.87 15.16 3.89
C TYR A 24 2.91 14.05 3.67
N LEU A 25 2.51 12.91 3.13
CA LEU A 25 3.45 11.80 2.93
C LEU A 25 4.40 12.05 1.76
N ASP A 26 3.99 12.84 0.78
CA ASP A 26 4.81 13.20 -0.37
C ASP A 26 5.41 11.98 -1.07
N ASN A 27 4.54 11.06 -1.49
CA ASN A 27 4.94 9.84 -2.18
C ASN A 27 4.94 10.07 -3.69
N PRO A 28 6.11 10.19 -4.32
CA PRO A 28 6.15 10.44 -5.76
C PRO A 28 5.74 9.19 -6.55
N PRO A 29 5.13 9.37 -7.73
CA PRO A 29 4.83 8.22 -8.58
C PRO A 29 6.12 7.61 -9.11
N PRO A 30 6.09 6.32 -9.51
CA PRO A 30 7.27 5.71 -10.09
C PRO A 30 7.62 6.35 -11.42
N PRO A 31 8.93 6.44 -11.75
CA PRO A 31 9.32 6.92 -13.05
C PRO A 31 8.87 5.93 -14.12
N TYR A 32 8.43 6.47 -15.25
CA TYR A 32 8.02 5.64 -16.38
C TYR A 32 9.29 5.15 -17.07
N PRO A 33 9.55 3.83 -17.13
CA PRO A 33 10.77 3.35 -17.80
C PRO A 33 10.79 3.82 -19.25
N ARG A 34 11.94 4.33 -19.70
CA ARG A 34 12.04 4.92 -21.03
C ARG A 34 11.66 3.95 -22.13
N LEU A 35 12.16 2.72 -22.03
CA LEU A 35 11.87 1.71 -23.04
C LEU A 35 10.38 1.36 -23.05
N SER A 36 9.78 1.27 -21.88
CA SER A 36 8.35 1.00 -21.77
C SER A 36 7.53 2.09 -22.47
N ARG A 37 7.94 3.34 -22.28
CA ARG A 37 7.27 4.46 -22.94
C ARG A 37 7.41 4.36 -24.46
N GLN A 38 8.61 4.03 -24.94
CA GLN A 38 8.86 3.91 -26.37
C GLN A 38 8.05 2.79 -27.00
N LEU A 39 7.86 1.71 -26.25
CA LEU A 39 7.13 0.55 -26.75
C LEU A 39 5.63 0.65 -26.52
N GLY A 40 5.16 1.70 -25.85
CA GLY A 40 3.74 1.88 -25.59
C GLY A 40 3.20 0.95 -24.51
N GLU A 41 4.04 0.52 -23.58
CA GLU A 41 3.62 -0.38 -22.52
C GLU A 41 2.84 0.39 -21.46
N GLU A 42 1.64 -0.08 -21.17
CA GLU A 42 0.75 0.52 -20.17
C GLU A 42 0.10 -0.58 -19.35
N GLY A 43 -0.35 -0.23 -18.17
CA GLY A 43 -1.07 -1.17 -17.33
C GLY A 43 -1.11 -0.71 -15.89
N THR A 44 -1.80 -1.48 -15.07
CA THR A 44 -1.91 -1.19 -13.63
C THR A 44 -1.31 -2.35 -12.84
N ALA A 45 -0.36 -2.02 -11.96
CA ALA A 45 0.18 -2.98 -11.02
C ALA A 45 -0.62 -2.86 -9.72
N LEU A 46 -1.00 -3.99 -9.15
CA LEU A 46 -1.62 -4.00 -7.83
C LEU A 46 -0.61 -4.58 -6.85
N LEU A 47 -0.21 -3.77 -5.89
CA LEU A 47 0.79 -4.15 -4.91
C LEU A 47 0.13 -4.32 -3.55
N LYS A 48 0.61 -5.31 -2.81
CA LYS A 48 0.20 -5.50 -1.42
C LYS A 48 1.40 -5.17 -0.55
N VAL A 49 1.24 -4.17 0.32
CA VAL A 49 2.33 -3.64 1.11
C VAL A 49 2.06 -3.86 2.58
N GLN A 50 3.03 -4.44 3.26
CA GLN A 50 2.99 -4.55 4.72
C GLN A 50 3.60 -3.28 5.29
N VAL A 51 2.79 -2.50 5.99
CA VAL A 51 3.20 -1.23 6.58
C VAL A 51 3.53 -1.47 8.05
N GLY A 52 4.75 -1.13 8.43
CA GLY A 52 5.17 -1.26 9.83
C GLY A 52 4.64 -0.14 10.70
N PRO A 53 4.78 -0.29 12.02
CA PRO A 53 4.28 0.74 12.95
C PRO A 53 4.94 2.10 12.76
N ASP A 54 6.11 2.14 12.14
CA ASP A 54 6.82 3.39 11.87
C ASP A 54 6.41 4.01 10.53
N GLY A 55 5.47 3.40 9.81
CA GLY A 55 5.01 3.92 8.52
C GLY A 55 5.89 3.53 7.36
N ARG A 56 6.82 2.62 7.54
CA ARG A 56 7.68 2.15 6.45
C ARG A 56 7.18 0.85 5.89
N ALA A 57 7.42 0.64 4.60
CA ALA A 57 7.09 -0.63 3.95
C ALA A 57 8.05 -1.70 4.46
N LEU A 58 7.49 -2.74 5.07
CA LEU A 58 8.27 -3.90 5.51
C LEU A 58 8.39 -4.91 4.40
N GLN A 59 7.38 -5.00 3.55
CA GLN A 59 7.31 -5.97 2.47
C GLN A 59 6.39 -5.46 1.39
N VAL A 60 6.78 -5.68 0.14
CA VAL A 60 5.96 -5.31 -1.03
C VAL A 60 5.78 -6.57 -1.87
N LYS A 61 4.54 -6.91 -2.17
CA LYS A 61 4.21 -8.08 -3.00
C LYS A 61 3.40 -7.64 -4.20
N LEU A 62 3.77 -8.15 -5.37
CA LEU A 62 3.02 -7.90 -6.59
C LEU A 62 1.83 -8.87 -6.62
N MET A 63 0.62 -8.33 -6.53
CA MET A 63 -0.61 -9.12 -6.55
C MET A 63 -1.16 -9.28 -7.96
N SER A 64 -1.01 -8.23 -8.77
CA SER A 64 -1.47 -8.25 -10.16
C SER A 64 -0.49 -7.44 -11.00
N SER A 65 -0.01 -8.06 -12.08
CA SER A 65 1.00 -7.48 -12.95
C SER A 65 0.38 -6.54 -13.96
N THR A 66 1.17 -5.54 -14.39
CA THR A 66 0.81 -4.72 -15.56
C THR A 66 0.85 -5.53 -16.84
N GLY A 67 1.51 -6.68 -16.82
CA GLY A 67 1.82 -7.44 -18.02
C GLY A 67 3.23 -7.19 -18.53
N TYR A 68 3.98 -6.28 -17.91
CA TYR A 68 5.32 -5.90 -18.35
C TYR A 68 6.24 -5.82 -17.15
N ALA A 69 7.31 -6.62 -17.18
CA ALA A 69 8.24 -6.71 -16.07
C ALA A 69 8.86 -5.36 -15.70
N ARG A 70 9.18 -4.55 -16.70
CA ARG A 70 9.79 -3.23 -16.46
C ARG A 70 8.89 -2.32 -15.64
N LEU A 71 7.58 -2.34 -15.95
CA LEU A 71 6.62 -1.52 -15.21
C LEU A 71 6.42 -2.07 -13.80
N ASP A 72 6.33 -3.39 -13.66
CA ASP A 72 6.15 -4.02 -12.37
C ASP A 72 7.32 -3.71 -11.45
N GLU A 73 8.56 -3.80 -11.96
CA GLU A 73 9.76 -3.51 -11.18
C GLU A 73 9.82 -2.05 -10.76
N ALA A 74 9.45 -1.14 -11.67
CA ALA A 74 9.42 0.28 -11.33
C ALA A 74 8.43 0.57 -10.22
N ALA A 75 7.26 -0.05 -10.29
CA ALA A 75 6.23 0.12 -9.26
C ALA A 75 6.71 -0.40 -7.92
N GLU A 76 7.28 -1.61 -7.90
CA GLU A 76 7.74 -2.21 -6.65
C GLU A 76 8.86 -1.41 -6.01
N ALA A 77 9.85 -1.00 -6.80
CA ALA A 77 10.98 -0.24 -6.28
C ALA A 77 10.56 1.09 -5.69
N THR A 78 9.64 1.78 -6.35
CA THR A 78 9.18 3.10 -5.88
C THR A 78 8.33 2.98 -4.63
N VAL A 79 7.36 2.07 -4.63
CA VAL A 79 6.46 1.90 -3.48
C VAL A 79 7.22 1.43 -2.24
N ALA A 80 8.29 0.66 -2.43
CA ALA A 80 9.12 0.22 -1.31
C ALA A 80 9.75 1.40 -0.56
N GLN A 81 9.89 2.55 -1.23
CA GLN A 81 10.46 3.75 -0.63
C GLN A 81 9.40 4.73 -0.13
N TRP A 82 8.13 4.45 -0.39
CA TRP A 82 7.04 5.33 0.03
C TRP A 82 6.90 5.36 1.54
N ARG A 83 6.32 6.44 2.03
CA ARG A 83 5.95 6.56 3.43
C ARG A 83 4.46 6.31 3.55
N PHE A 84 4.06 5.74 4.66
CA PHE A 84 2.69 5.33 4.92
C PHE A 84 2.27 5.83 6.28
N VAL A 85 0.97 5.91 6.49
CA VAL A 85 0.41 6.09 7.82
C VAL A 85 0.13 4.69 8.33
N ALA A 86 0.72 4.34 9.47
CA ALA A 86 0.53 3.02 10.04
C ALA A 86 -0.92 2.84 10.51
N ALA A 87 -1.40 1.61 10.43
CA ALA A 87 -2.66 1.27 11.07
C ALA A 87 -2.52 1.41 12.58
N THR A 88 -3.64 1.68 13.25
CA THR A 88 -3.62 1.74 14.71
C THR A 88 -4.70 0.85 15.29
N ARG A 89 -4.46 0.43 16.52
CA ARG A 89 -5.44 -0.30 17.30
C ARG A 89 -5.44 0.32 18.69
N ASN A 90 -6.57 0.89 19.05
CA ASN A 90 -6.71 1.64 20.31
C ASN A 90 -5.61 2.68 20.49
N GLY A 91 -5.32 3.41 19.40
CA GLY A 91 -4.33 4.47 19.40
C GLY A 91 -2.89 4.03 19.27
N GLN A 92 -2.63 2.73 19.24
CA GLN A 92 -1.27 2.20 19.13
C GLN A 92 -0.98 1.75 17.72
N ALA A 93 0.15 2.18 17.17
CA ALA A 93 0.55 1.81 15.81
C ALA A 93 0.84 0.32 15.72
N ILE A 94 0.33 -0.31 14.67
CA ILE A 94 0.51 -1.74 14.41
C ILE A 94 0.89 -1.96 12.96
N SER A 95 1.46 -3.13 12.67
CA SER A 95 1.70 -3.54 11.29
C SER A 95 0.39 -3.94 10.63
N SER A 96 0.26 -3.63 9.34
CA SER A 96 -0.94 -3.98 8.60
C SER A 96 -0.63 -4.01 7.11
N TRP A 97 -1.52 -4.64 6.33
CA TRP A 97 -1.39 -4.72 4.89
C TRP A 97 -2.30 -3.69 4.23
N VAL A 98 -1.82 -3.11 3.14
CA VAL A 98 -2.59 -2.16 2.34
C VAL A 98 -2.38 -2.47 0.87
N LEU A 99 -3.42 -2.27 0.06
CA LEU A 99 -3.34 -2.46 -1.39
C LEU A 99 -3.05 -1.12 -2.04
N VAL A 100 -2.07 -1.12 -2.95
CA VAL A 100 -1.64 0.09 -3.64
C VAL A 100 -1.70 -0.17 -5.15
N PRO A 101 -2.63 0.46 -5.86
CA PRO A 101 -2.65 0.36 -7.32
C PRO A 101 -1.72 1.41 -7.92
N ILE A 102 -0.88 0.98 -8.85
CA ILE A 102 0.02 1.89 -9.57
C ILE A 102 -0.34 1.79 -11.04
N LYS A 103 -0.79 2.90 -11.59
CA LYS A 103 -1.27 2.97 -12.97
C LYS A 103 -0.22 3.64 -13.85
N PHE A 104 0.18 2.93 -14.90
CA PHE A 104 1.09 3.47 -15.91
C PHE A 104 0.28 3.78 -17.17
N ARG A 105 0.22 5.04 -17.52
CA ARG A 105 -0.47 5.51 -18.73
C ARG A 105 0.38 6.53 -19.43
N ILE A 106 0.44 6.42 -20.75
CA ILE A 106 1.16 7.38 -21.58
C ILE A 106 0.18 8.48 -21.95
N LEU A 107 0.51 9.68 -21.52
CA LEU A 107 -0.30 10.87 -21.82
C LEU A 107 0.38 11.67 -22.90
N ASN A 108 -0.39 12.04 -23.93
CA ASN A 108 0.12 12.86 -25.02
C ASN A 108 -0.29 14.31 -24.85
#